data_45e44e11c31e7fbeab443f4b6e1148be
#
_entry.id   45e44e11c31e7fbeab443f4b6e1148be
#
_cell.length_a   1.000
_cell.length_b   1.000
_cell.length_c   1.000
_cell.angle_alpha   90.00
_cell.angle_beta   90.00
_cell.angle_gamma   90.00
#
_symmetry.space_group_name_H-M   'P 1'
#
loop_
_entity.id
_entity.type
_entity.pdbx_description
1 polymer ?
#
loop_
_entity_poly.entity_id
_entity_poly.type
_entity_poly.pdbx_seq_one_letter_code
_entity_poly.pdbx_strand_id
1 'polypeptide(L)'
;LLLVNQLMDLRKNQSGNLQLRVSHNDLYLFTQEIYISFNQIAVKERITFRLESDESGIDAWFDRVLLEKVFFNLLSNAFKHTAPDESITIRLQLFSVAGLQEQFPGRISGEVRGTSRYVCLSVEDTGKGIDDSDKFHIFSPFYQGTDESESNTAGTGIGLSLVLSIVKLHKGVVWVEDNKPKGAVFRVLIPVNREA
;
A
#
# COMPACT_ATOMS: atom_id res chain seq x y z
N LEU A 1 -18.61 -8.76 -9.13
CA LEU A 1 -18.58 -8.91 -7.66
C LEU A 1 -17.52 -8.04 -7.00
N LEU A 2 -16.26 -8.01 -7.47
CA LEU A 2 -15.16 -7.20 -6.89
C LEU A 2 -15.47 -5.69 -6.90
N LEU A 3 -15.96 -5.18 -8.02
CA LEU A 3 -16.32 -3.77 -8.22
C LEU A 3 -17.44 -3.29 -7.29
N VAL A 4 -18.47 -4.12 -7.10
CA VAL A 4 -19.60 -3.82 -6.21
C VAL A 4 -19.11 -3.74 -4.76
N ASN A 5 -18.23 -4.65 -4.35
CA ASN A 5 -17.66 -4.64 -3.01
C ASN A 5 -16.77 -3.39 -2.78
N GLN A 6 -15.94 -3.01 -3.74
CA GLN A 6 -15.13 -1.78 -3.66
C GLN A 6 -15.99 -0.51 -3.59
N LEU A 7 -17.09 -0.44 -4.36
CA LEU A 7 -18.06 0.66 -4.30
C LEU A 7 -18.79 0.72 -2.96
N MET A 8 -19.18 -0.42 -2.40
CA MET A 8 -19.80 -0.49 -1.08
C MET A 8 -18.82 -0.07 0.04
N ASP A 9 -17.56 -0.48 -0.06
CA ASP A 9 -16.52 -0.06 0.89
C ASP A 9 -16.25 1.46 0.80
N LEU A 10 -16.20 2.02 -0.42
CA LEU A 10 -16.07 3.47 -0.62
C LEU A 10 -17.28 4.22 -0.03
N ARG A 11 -18.51 3.75 -0.26
CA ARG A 11 -19.72 4.34 0.33
C ARG A 11 -19.72 4.27 1.86
N LYS A 12 -19.34 3.12 2.44
CA LYS A 12 -19.20 2.96 3.89
C LYS A 12 -18.17 3.94 4.47
N ASN A 13 -17.08 4.18 3.74
CA ASN A 13 -16.09 5.16 4.13
C ASN A 13 -16.63 6.61 4.08
N GLN A 14 -17.27 7.00 2.98
CA GLN A 14 -17.85 8.34 2.81
C GLN A 14 -18.97 8.64 3.83
N SER A 15 -19.71 7.61 4.25
CA SER A 15 -20.76 7.74 5.28
C SER A 15 -20.24 7.65 6.72
N GLY A 16 -18.92 7.55 6.94
CA GLY A 16 -18.31 7.38 8.27
C GLY A 16 -18.56 6.02 8.92
N ASN A 17 -19.10 5.05 8.17
CA ASN A 17 -19.53 3.75 8.68
C ASN A 17 -18.43 2.67 8.61
N LEU A 18 -17.24 3.00 8.08
CA LEU A 18 -16.11 2.08 8.09
C LEU A 18 -15.47 2.10 9.50
N GLN A 19 -15.79 1.08 10.30
CA GLN A 19 -15.26 0.94 11.66
C GLN A 19 -13.94 0.17 11.63
N LEU A 20 -12.92 0.72 12.28
CA LEU A 20 -11.64 0.07 12.50
C LEU A 20 -11.74 -0.97 13.63
N ARG A 21 -11.35 -2.21 13.35
CA ARG A 21 -11.32 -3.31 14.32
C ARG A 21 -9.90 -3.84 14.46
N VAL A 22 -9.08 -3.13 15.22
CA VAL A 22 -7.69 -3.52 15.43
C VAL A 22 -7.59 -4.70 16.39
N SER A 23 -6.67 -5.61 16.09
CA SER A 23 -6.22 -6.69 16.96
C SER A 23 -4.69 -6.76 16.93
N HIS A 24 -4.10 -7.33 17.97
CA HIS A 24 -2.66 -7.55 18.06
C HIS A 24 -2.28 -8.75 17.19
N ASN A 25 -1.39 -8.52 16.23
CA ASN A 25 -0.96 -9.54 15.28
C ASN A 25 0.51 -9.35 14.89
N ASP A 26 1.14 -10.40 14.41
CA ASP A 26 2.43 -10.31 13.75
C ASP A 26 2.24 -9.87 12.29
N LEU A 27 2.69 -8.64 11.99
CA LEU A 27 2.56 -8.05 10.66
C LEU A 27 3.46 -8.74 9.63
N TYR A 28 4.63 -9.27 10.04
CA TYR A 28 5.49 -10.01 9.14
C TYR A 28 4.82 -11.31 8.68
N LEU A 29 4.29 -12.11 9.60
CA LEU A 29 3.58 -13.35 9.27
C LEU A 29 2.35 -13.05 8.41
N PHE A 30 1.59 -12.01 8.73
CA PHE A 30 0.46 -11.58 7.91
C PHE A 30 0.89 -11.20 6.49
N THR A 31 1.98 -10.45 6.34
CA THR A 31 2.51 -10.08 5.02
C THR A 31 3.03 -11.30 4.26
N GLN A 32 3.59 -12.28 4.95
CA GLN A 32 4.04 -13.54 4.35
C GLN A 32 2.85 -14.34 3.76
N GLU A 33 1.70 -14.37 4.42
CA GLU A 33 0.50 -15.01 3.88
C GLU A 33 0.03 -14.32 2.58
N ILE A 34 0.05 -12.98 2.55
CA ILE A 34 -0.25 -12.21 1.34
C ILE A 34 0.76 -12.51 0.24
N TYR A 35 2.07 -12.50 0.55
CA TYR A 35 3.12 -12.84 -0.39
C TYR A 35 2.91 -14.22 -1.02
N ILE A 36 2.61 -15.25 -0.21
CA ILE A 36 2.34 -16.60 -0.70
C ILE A 36 1.14 -16.63 -1.65
N SER A 37 0.08 -15.89 -1.35
CA SER A 37 -1.13 -15.83 -2.18
C SER A 37 -0.89 -15.23 -3.57
N PHE A 38 0.03 -14.26 -3.69
CA PHE A 38 0.38 -13.63 -4.96
C PHE A 38 1.49 -14.35 -5.74
N ASN A 39 2.24 -15.26 -5.09
CA ASN A 39 3.39 -15.92 -5.72
C ASN A 39 3.01 -16.75 -6.95
N GLN A 40 1.81 -17.36 -6.97
CA GLN A 40 1.34 -18.09 -8.15
C GLN A 40 1.11 -17.17 -9.36
N ILE A 41 0.60 -15.96 -9.11
CA ILE A 41 0.42 -14.94 -10.14
C ILE A 41 1.80 -14.50 -10.67
N ALA A 42 2.75 -14.26 -9.77
CA ALA A 42 4.11 -13.86 -10.13
C ALA A 42 4.78 -14.89 -11.05
N VAL A 43 4.69 -16.17 -10.74
CA VAL A 43 5.23 -17.25 -11.57
C VAL A 43 4.56 -17.26 -12.95
N LYS A 44 3.23 -17.17 -13.00
CA LYS A 44 2.47 -17.15 -14.24
C LYS A 44 2.83 -15.96 -15.15
N GLU A 45 2.96 -14.79 -14.56
CA GLU A 45 3.28 -13.55 -15.28
C GLU A 45 4.80 -13.35 -15.50
N ARG A 46 5.65 -14.30 -15.06
CA ARG A 46 7.11 -14.25 -15.11
C ARG A 46 7.70 -13.03 -14.43
N ILE A 47 7.12 -12.62 -13.30
CA ILE A 47 7.58 -11.49 -12.48
C ILE A 47 8.40 -12.01 -11.32
N THR A 48 9.57 -11.41 -11.07
CA THR A 48 10.37 -11.72 -9.87
C THR A 48 9.72 -11.06 -8.66
N PHE A 49 9.08 -11.87 -7.80
CA PHE A 49 8.38 -11.36 -6.61
C PHE A 49 9.17 -11.65 -5.34
N ARG A 50 9.35 -10.67 -4.46
CA ARG A 50 10.15 -10.77 -3.23
C ARG A 50 9.40 -10.19 -2.03
N LEU A 51 9.69 -10.77 -0.84
CA LEU A 51 9.35 -10.20 0.46
C LEU A 51 10.65 -9.95 1.22
N GLU A 52 10.87 -8.71 1.62
CA GLU A 52 12.02 -8.27 2.40
C GLU A 52 11.56 -7.60 3.68
N SER A 53 12.23 -7.87 4.79
CA SER A 53 11.90 -7.29 6.09
C SER A 53 13.17 -7.13 6.94
N ASP A 54 13.23 -6.05 7.68
CA ASP A 54 14.31 -5.79 8.64
C ASP A 54 14.21 -6.72 9.86
N GLU A 55 12.99 -7.16 10.21
CA GLU A 55 12.73 -8.06 11.35
C GLU A 55 11.80 -9.22 10.91
N SER A 56 12.00 -10.40 11.50
CA SER A 56 11.21 -11.61 11.23
C SER A 56 9.96 -11.74 12.10
N GLY A 57 9.66 -10.76 12.95
CA GLY A 57 8.46 -10.68 13.78
C GLY A 57 8.18 -9.21 14.08
N ILE A 58 7.02 -8.72 13.67
CA ILE A 58 6.62 -7.32 13.87
C ILE A 58 5.26 -7.30 14.56
N ASP A 59 5.29 -7.26 15.89
CA ASP A 59 4.08 -7.13 16.70
C ASP A 59 3.44 -5.77 16.51
N ALA A 60 2.23 -5.73 15.97
CA ALA A 60 1.52 -4.50 15.67
C ALA A 60 0.00 -4.62 15.90
N TRP A 61 -0.65 -3.47 16.15
CA TRP A 61 -2.09 -3.37 16.26
C TRP A 61 -2.67 -2.87 14.92
N PHE A 62 -3.38 -3.73 14.20
CA PHE A 62 -4.02 -3.36 12.94
C PHE A 62 -5.31 -4.14 12.69
N ASP A 63 -6.16 -3.62 11.82
CA ASP A 63 -7.31 -4.33 11.29
C ASP A 63 -6.86 -5.20 10.12
N ARG A 64 -6.80 -6.52 10.36
CA ARG A 64 -6.33 -7.51 9.39
C ARG A 64 -7.12 -7.48 8.07
N VAL A 65 -8.46 -7.33 8.17
CA VAL A 65 -9.34 -7.33 6.99
C VAL A 65 -9.14 -6.06 6.15
N LEU A 66 -8.99 -4.92 6.80
CA LEU A 66 -8.75 -3.66 6.10
C LEU A 66 -7.33 -3.59 5.53
N LEU A 67 -6.32 -4.06 6.27
CA LEU A 67 -4.95 -4.04 5.78
C LEU A 67 -4.74 -5.03 4.62
N GLU A 68 -5.43 -6.18 4.62
CA GLU A 68 -5.48 -7.08 3.47
C GLU A 68 -5.95 -6.37 2.19
N LYS A 69 -6.98 -5.52 2.28
CA LYS A 69 -7.46 -4.72 1.15
C LYS A 69 -6.41 -3.72 0.66
N VAL A 70 -5.60 -3.15 1.56
CA VAL A 70 -4.48 -2.28 1.18
C VAL A 70 -3.48 -3.07 0.33
N PHE A 71 -3.02 -4.22 0.80
CA PHE A 71 -2.09 -5.08 0.06
C PHE A 71 -2.65 -5.47 -1.32
N PHE A 72 -3.89 -5.96 -1.38
CA PHE A 72 -4.51 -6.38 -2.63
C PHE A 72 -4.59 -5.25 -3.65
N ASN A 73 -4.95 -4.04 -3.23
CA ASN A 73 -5.00 -2.90 -4.14
C ASN A 73 -3.60 -2.48 -4.63
N LEU A 74 -2.62 -2.41 -3.74
CA LEU A 74 -1.25 -2.03 -4.12
C LEU A 74 -0.59 -3.10 -5.00
N LEU A 75 -0.69 -4.38 -4.62
CA LEU A 75 -0.12 -5.48 -5.39
C LEU A 75 -0.82 -5.66 -6.73
N SER A 76 -2.15 -5.59 -6.79
CA SER A 76 -2.86 -5.64 -8.07
C SER A 76 -2.43 -4.54 -9.03
N ASN A 77 -2.18 -3.33 -8.53
CA ASN A 77 -1.62 -2.24 -9.33
C ASN A 77 -0.18 -2.57 -9.79
N ALA A 78 0.68 -3.03 -8.89
CA ALA A 78 2.04 -3.40 -9.23
C ALA A 78 2.07 -4.48 -10.31
N PHE A 79 1.32 -5.58 -10.15
CA PHE A 79 1.23 -6.65 -11.16
C PHE A 79 0.66 -6.18 -12.50
N LYS A 80 -0.30 -5.25 -12.48
CA LYS A 80 -0.89 -4.69 -13.70
C LYS A 80 0.11 -3.85 -14.52
N HIS A 81 1.03 -3.17 -13.84
CA HIS A 81 1.95 -2.20 -14.48
C HIS A 81 3.40 -2.69 -14.59
N THR A 82 3.67 -3.93 -14.18
CA THR A 82 4.98 -4.59 -14.28
C THR A 82 4.96 -5.61 -15.40
N ALA A 83 5.92 -5.50 -16.33
CA ALA A 83 6.03 -6.41 -17.47
C ALA A 83 6.70 -7.75 -17.07
N PRO A 84 6.58 -8.81 -17.88
CA PRO A 84 7.34 -10.04 -17.70
C PRO A 84 8.85 -9.75 -17.59
N ASP A 85 9.55 -10.55 -16.79
CA ASP A 85 10.98 -10.48 -16.50
C ASP A 85 11.42 -9.25 -15.66
N GLU A 86 10.45 -8.46 -15.17
CA GLU A 86 10.62 -7.38 -14.20
C GLU A 86 10.41 -7.86 -12.76
N SER A 87 10.40 -6.95 -11.78
CA SER A 87 10.32 -7.31 -10.37
C SER A 87 9.30 -6.49 -9.57
N ILE A 88 8.73 -7.16 -8.56
CA ILE A 88 7.92 -6.53 -7.52
C ILE A 88 8.48 -6.96 -6.16
N THR A 89 8.67 -6.02 -5.24
CA THR A 89 9.16 -6.29 -3.88
C THR A 89 8.19 -5.71 -2.86
N ILE A 90 7.76 -6.54 -1.90
CA ILE A 90 7.16 -6.05 -0.67
C ILE A 90 8.28 -5.85 0.34
N ARG A 91 8.35 -4.68 0.97
CA ARG A 91 9.35 -4.40 2.01
C ARG A 91 8.69 -3.90 3.29
N LEU A 92 9.12 -4.45 4.43
CA LEU A 92 8.73 -4.01 5.77
C LEU A 92 9.94 -3.42 6.48
N GLN A 93 9.83 -2.19 6.94
CA GLN A 93 10.88 -1.50 7.67
C GLN A 93 10.33 -0.84 8.94
N LEU A 94 11.05 -1.00 10.04
CA LEU A 94 10.68 -0.40 11.32
C LEU A 94 11.46 0.89 11.56
N PHE A 95 10.73 1.92 11.97
CA PHE A 95 11.30 3.24 12.26
C PHE A 95 10.89 3.75 13.63
N SER A 96 11.83 4.45 14.29
CA SER A 96 11.49 5.43 15.31
C SER A 96 10.99 6.72 14.67
N VAL A 97 10.35 7.60 15.43
CA VAL A 97 9.93 8.93 14.94
C VAL A 97 11.11 9.73 14.37
N ALA A 98 12.28 9.69 15.07
CA ALA A 98 13.49 10.36 14.61
C ALA A 98 13.98 9.78 13.27
N GLY A 99 14.03 8.43 13.15
CA GLY A 99 14.44 7.76 11.92
C GLY A 99 13.53 8.05 10.74
N LEU A 100 12.21 8.21 10.99
CA LEU A 100 11.27 8.62 9.95
C LEU A 100 11.52 10.04 9.43
N GLN A 101 11.83 10.98 10.33
CA GLN A 101 12.13 12.37 9.95
C GLN A 101 13.43 12.47 9.14
N GLU A 102 14.41 11.61 9.46
CA GLU A 102 15.67 11.52 8.73
C GLU A 102 15.48 10.88 7.34
N GLN A 103 14.75 9.75 7.29
CA GLN A 103 14.55 8.98 6.06
C GLN A 103 13.59 9.65 5.08
N PHE A 104 12.54 10.32 5.59
CA PHE A 104 11.46 10.92 4.80
C PHE A 104 11.24 12.40 5.18
N PRO A 105 12.25 13.28 5.00
CA PRO A 105 12.16 14.68 5.40
C PRO A 105 11.02 15.40 4.68
N GLY A 106 10.18 16.10 5.45
CA GLY A 106 9.05 16.87 4.94
C GLY A 106 7.83 16.08 4.50
N ARG A 107 7.90 14.74 4.44
CA ARG A 107 6.74 13.88 4.08
C ARG A 107 5.83 13.58 5.26
N ILE A 108 6.36 13.64 6.48
CA ILE A 108 5.68 13.13 7.69
C ILE A 108 5.46 14.24 8.74
N SER A 109 5.76 15.49 8.42
CA SER A 109 5.61 16.60 9.36
C SER A 109 4.13 16.83 9.73
N GLY A 110 3.81 16.62 11.00
CA GLY A 110 2.50 16.89 11.61
C GLY A 110 1.52 15.72 11.69
N GLU A 111 1.71 14.63 10.95
CA GLU A 111 0.79 13.47 10.97
C GLU A 111 1.29 12.34 11.88
N VAL A 112 2.58 12.31 12.21
CA VAL A 112 3.19 11.32 13.11
C VAL A 112 3.07 11.80 14.55
N ARG A 113 2.21 11.17 15.34
CA ARG A 113 1.94 11.55 16.73
C ARG A 113 2.02 10.36 17.66
N GLY A 114 2.53 10.61 18.85
CA GLY A 114 2.24 9.82 20.07
C GLY A 114 2.84 8.43 20.20
N THR A 115 3.29 7.78 19.15
CA THR A 115 3.85 6.43 19.22
C THR A 115 5.37 6.44 19.09
N SER A 116 6.02 5.46 19.70
CA SER A 116 7.49 5.33 19.66
C SER A 116 8.01 4.63 18.39
N ARG A 117 7.19 3.86 17.69
CA ARG A 117 7.58 3.06 16.50
C ARG A 117 6.50 3.06 15.43
N TYR A 118 6.96 3.02 14.18
CA TYR A 118 6.14 2.89 12.98
C TYR A 118 6.69 1.79 12.08
N VAL A 119 5.82 1.12 11.37
CA VAL A 119 6.22 0.27 10.25
C VAL A 119 5.92 0.99 8.95
N CYS A 120 6.92 1.03 8.08
CA CYS A 120 6.78 1.41 6.68
C CYS A 120 6.65 0.13 5.86
N LEU A 121 5.46 -0.11 5.34
CA LEU A 121 5.19 -1.11 4.32
C LEU A 121 5.38 -0.46 2.95
N SER A 122 6.25 -0.98 2.10
CA SER A 122 6.33 -0.56 0.70
C SER A 122 6.02 -1.70 -0.27
N VAL A 123 5.38 -1.34 -1.39
CA VAL A 123 5.26 -2.16 -2.58
C VAL A 123 6.02 -1.43 -3.68
N GLU A 124 7.12 -2.04 -4.12
CA GLU A 124 8.09 -1.50 -5.07
C GLU A 124 7.99 -2.30 -6.36
N ASP A 125 7.73 -1.65 -7.48
CA ASP A 125 7.73 -2.27 -8.80
C ASP A 125 8.81 -1.64 -9.70
N THR A 126 9.24 -2.38 -10.74
CA THR A 126 10.16 -1.89 -11.77
C THR A 126 9.43 -1.63 -13.09
N GLY A 127 8.12 -1.41 -13.04
CA GLY A 127 7.27 -1.15 -14.19
C GLY A 127 7.45 0.23 -14.82
N LYS A 128 6.40 0.74 -15.45
CA LYS A 128 6.46 2.02 -16.17
C LYS A 128 6.60 3.26 -15.27
N GLY A 129 6.29 3.14 -13.97
CA GLY A 129 6.25 4.28 -13.05
C GLY A 129 4.95 5.11 -13.17
N ILE A 130 4.95 6.28 -12.55
CA ILE A 130 3.81 7.20 -12.49
C ILE A 130 4.33 8.62 -12.79
N ASP A 131 3.68 9.31 -13.74
CA ASP A 131 4.03 10.68 -14.08
C ASP A 131 3.86 11.63 -12.87
N ASP A 132 4.74 12.61 -12.75
CA ASP A 132 4.73 13.54 -11.61
C ASP A 132 3.40 14.29 -11.47
N SER A 133 2.75 14.64 -12.58
CA SER A 133 1.43 15.25 -12.61
C SER A 133 0.35 14.36 -11.99
N ASP A 134 0.48 13.04 -12.16
CA ASP A 134 -0.51 12.06 -11.71
C ASP A 134 -0.35 11.73 -10.23
N LYS A 135 0.89 11.77 -9.69
CA LYS A 135 1.20 11.41 -8.28
C LYS A 135 0.35 12.14 -7.25
N PHE A 136 -0.08 13.37 -7.56
CA PHE A 136 -0.97 14.15 -6.68
C PHE A 136 -2.44 13.70 -6.76
N HIS A 137 -2.83 13.03 -7.82
CA HIS A 137 -4.22 12.71 -8.13
C HIS A 137 -4.57 11.23 -8.00
N ILE A 138 -3.58 10.32 -8.03
CA ILE A 138 -3.81 8.85 -8.04
C ILE A 138 -4.60 8.34 -6.84
N PHE A 139 -4.62 9.05 -5.72
CA PHE A 139 -5.41 8.72 -4.54
C PHE A 139 -6.82 9.34 -4.56
N SER A 140 -7.16 10.14 -5.58
CA SER A 140 -8.51 10.69 -5.74
C SER A 140 -9.47 9.62 -6.24
N PRO A 141 -10.71 9.56 -5.74
CA PRO A 141 -11.69 8.60 -6.23
C PRO A 141 -11.94 8.77 -7.74
N PHE A 142 -12.04 7.64 -8.45
CA PHE A 142 -12.30 7.56 -9.90
C PHE A 142 -11.20 8.13 -10.80
N TYR A 143 -10.07 8.52 -10.23
CA TYR A 143 -8.94 8.97 -11.02
C TYR A 143 -8.30 7.79 -11.78
N GLN A 144 -8.06 8.00 -13.05
CA GLN A 144 -7.32 7.10 -13.95
C GLN A 144 -6.27 7.94 -14.67
N GLY A 145 -5.04 7.44 -14.75
CA GLY A 145 -3.95 8.15 -15.43
C GLY A 145 -4.26 8.39 -16.90
N THR A 146 -3.62 9.39 -17.48
CA THR A 146 -3.87 9.92 -18.82
C THR A 146 -3.44 9.01 -19.97
N ASP A 147 -2.83 7.85 -19.70
CA ASP A 147 -2.35 6.89 -20.71
C ASP A 147 -3.53 6.18 -21.38
N GLU A 148 -4.09 6.80 -22.41
CA GLU A 148 -5.20 6.27 -23.24
C GLU A 148 -4.83 5.00 -24.03
N SER A 149 -3.56 4.60 -24.08
CA SER A 149 -3.09 3.47 -24.87
C SER A 149 -3.43 2.08 -24.30
N GLU A 150 -3.89 1.99 -23.06
CA GLU A 150 -4.21 0.72 -22.37
C GLU A 150 -5.73 0.52 -22.17
N SER A 151 -6.53 0.73 -23.21
CA SER A 151 -8.00 0.69 -23.17
C SER A 151 -8.63 -0.65 -22.75
N ASN A 152 -7.87 -1.73 -22.59
CA ASN A 152 -8.41 -3.06 -22.19
C ASN A 152 -8.17 -3.43 -20.72
N THR A 153 -7.47 -2.63 -19.94
CA THR A 153 -7.17 -2.90 -18.52
C THR A 153 -7.51 -1.73 -17.60
N ALA A 154 -8.45 -0.87 -18.00
CA ALA A 154 -8.89 0.26 -17.19
C ALA A 154 -9.28 -0.20 -15.77
N GLY A 155 -8.60 0.30 -14.74
CA GLY A 155 -8.94 0.09 -13.35
C GLY A 155 -10.22 0.86 -12.99
N THR A 156 -10.79 0.58 -11.82
CA THR A 156 -12.00 1.29 -11.35
C THR A 156 -11.73 2.72 -10.87
N GLY A 157 -10.46 3.08 -10.66
CA GLY A 157 -10.06 4.33 -10.00
C GLY A 157 -10.43 4.41 -8.51
N ILE A 158 -10.89 3.30 -7.91
CA ILE A 158 -11.37 3.25 -6.52
C ILE A 158 -10.30 2.69 -5.58
N GLY A 159 -9.42 1.81 -6.07
CA GLY A 159 -8.50 1.05 -5.25
C GLY A 159 -7.56 1.92 -4.40
N LEU A 160 -6.89 2.90 -4.99
CA LEU A 160 -5.95 3.76 -4.27
C LEU A 160 -6.65 4.74 -3.33
N SER A 161 -7.85 5.22 -3.66
CA SER A 161 -8.64 6.05 -2.74
C SER A 161 -9.12 5.26 -1.52
N LEU A 162 -9.42 3.97 -1.68
CA LEU A 162 -9.71 3.07 -0.57
C LEU A 162 -8.45 2.82 0.29
N VAL A 163 -7.27 2.64 -0.32
CA VAL A 163 -6.00 2.54 0.41
C VAL A 163 -5.79 3.78 1.28
N LEU A 164 -5.91 4.99 0.72
CA LEU A 164 -5.77 6.24 1.47
C LEU A 164 -6.72 6.29 2.67
N SER A 165 -7.96 5.88 2.48
CA SER A 165 -8.99 5.89 3.52
C SER A 165 -8.67 4.91 4.65
N ILE A 166 -8.28 3.68 4.31
CA ILE A 166 -7.93 2.65 5.30
C ILE A 166 -6.68 3.06 6.08
N VAL A 167 -5.67 3.60 5.40
CA VAL A 167 -4.43 4.05 6.04
C VAL A 167 -4.72 5.20 7.02
N LYS A 168 -5.57 6.17 6.64
CA LYS A 168 -6.02 7.25 7.54
C LYS A 168 -6.77 6.73 8.76
N LEU A 169 -7.61 5.70 8.61
CA LEU A 169 -8.27 5.05 9.75
C LEU A 169 -7.26 4.43 10.73
N HIS A 170 -6.15 3.87 10.22
CA HIS A 170 -5.03 3.38 11.03
C HIS A 170 -4.12 4.51 11.55
N LYS A 171 -4.52 5.79 11.40
CA LYS A 171 -3.71 6.97 11.75
C LYS A 171 -2.34 6.98 11.06
N GLY A 172 -2.30 6.43 9.86
CA GLY A 172 -1.11 6.30 9.03
C GLY A 172 -1.07 7.32 7.88
N VAL A 173 0.00 7.22 7.10
CA VAL A 173 0.25 8.05 5.92
C VAL A 173 0.54 7.14 4.72
N VAL A 174 0.07 7.51 3.53
CA VAL A 174 0.39 6.83 2.28
C VAL A 174 0.87 7.83 1.23
N TRP A 175 1.90 7.45 0.46
CA TRP A 175 2.40 8.25 -0.66
C TRP A 175 3.04 7.36 -1.70
N VAL A 176 3.43 7.95 -2.84
CA VAL A 176 4.14 7.27 -3.92
C VAL A 176 5.41 8.04 -4.27
N GLU A 177 6.44 7.31 -4.67
CA GLU A 177 7.73 7.80 -5.14
C GLU A 177 8.14 7.04 -6.40
N ASP A 178 9.12 7.59 -7.14
CA ASP A 178 9.75 6.87 -8.24
C ASP A 178 10.67 5.78 -7.70
N ASN A 179 10.59 4.61 -8.32
CA ASN A 179 11.60 3.58 -8.14
C ASN A 179 12.81 3.85 -9.08
N LYS A 180 13.98 3.36 -8.71
CA LYS A 180 15.19 3.50 -9.52
C LYS A 180 15.66 2.12 -10.02
N PRO A 181 16.03 1.98 -11.30
CA PRO A 181 16.11 3.04 -12.34
C PRO A 181 14.76 3.42 -12.94
N LYS A 182 13.68 2.66 -12.72
CA LYS A 182 12.29 2.91 -13.18
C LYS A 182 11.29 2.21 -12.28
N GLY A 183 10.00 2.60 -12.37
CA GLY A 183 8.90 2.01 -11.64
C GLY A 183 8.36 2.92 -10.55
N ALA A 184 7.52 2.39 -9.68
CA ALA A 184 6.91 3.11 -8.57
C ALA A 184 7.18 2.43 -7.22
N VAL A 185 7.22 3.23 -6.17
CA VAL A 185 7.26 2.77 -4.78
C VAL A 185 6.06 3.36 -4.04
N PHE A 186 5.09 2.53 -3.74
CA PHE A 186 4.00 2.89 -2.83
C PHE A 186 4.41 2.62 -1.40
N ARG A 187 4.36 3.64 -0.55
CA ARG A 187 4.70 3.54 0.86
C ARG A 187 3.48 3.78 1.74
N VAL A 188 3.29 2.87 2.69
CA VAL A 188 2.25 2.95 3.73
C VAL A 188 2.93 2.94 5.07
N LEU A 189 2.75 3.98 5.85
CA LEU A 189 3.27 4.12 7.19
C LEU A 189 2.14 3.98 8.19
N ILE A 190 2.23 3.03 9.12
CA ILE A 190 1.25 2.85 10.19
C ILE A 190 1.93 2.74 11.55
N PRO A 191 1.29 3.22 12.65
CA PRO A 191 1.80 3.05 13.99
C PRO A 191 1.79 1.57 14.40
N VAL A 192 2.83 1.12 15.10
CA VAL A 192 2.93 -0.25 15.62
C VAL A 192 2.07 -0.43 16.86
N ASN A 193 2.01 0.59 17.72
CA ASN A 193 1.28 0.54 18.98
C ASN A 193 -0.20 0.90 18.80
N ARG A 194 -1.05 0.33 19.66
CA ARG A 194 -2.44 0.78 19.77
C ARG A 194 -2.42 2.20 20.35
N GLU A 195 -2.81 3.17 19.53
CA GLU A 195 -3.14 4.49 20.05
C GLU A 195 -4.53 4.42 20.70
N ALA A 196 -4.61 4.89 21.94
CA ALA A 196 -5.86 4.96 22.69
C ALA A 196 -6.85 5.94 22.07
#